data_8ff9facc47f3363e602f14fb08a314c2
#
_entry.id   8ff9facc47f3363e602f14fb08a314c2
#
_cell.length_a   1.000
_cell.length_b   1.000
_cell.length_c   1.000
_cell.angle_alpha   90.00
_cell.angle_beta   90.00
_cell.angle_gamma   90.00
#
_symmetry.space_group_name_H-M   'P 1'
#
loop_
_entity.id
_entity.type
_entity.pdbx_description
1 polymer ?
#
loop_
_entity_poly.entity_id
_entity_poly.type
_entity_poly.pdbx_seq_one_letter_code
_entity_poly.pdbx_strand_id
1 'polypeptide(L)'
;ILLIILVVLAIVTVIMSASGVEGVQGATLSQVLTAPVFGFQDAIGVCLFVMILGGFLGIVTETGALDAGIAALVHKLKGNELVLIPILMFIFSIGGTTYGMCEETVPFYLLLAATMVAAGFDSLTGAAVVLLGAGVGVMGSTVNPFAVGVAVDALNGIGVSVNQGIIIALGVIIWLVSLAIAIVFVMR
;
A
#
# COMPACT_ATOMS: atom_id res chain seq x y z
N ILE A 1 -18.63 -7.53 -5.32
CA ILE A 1 -18.54 -7.02 -3.93
C ILE A 1 -18.86 -5.52 -3.93
N LEU A 2 -18.14 -4.65 -4.68
CA LEU A 2 -18.35 -3.19 -4.66
C LEU A 2 -19.78 -2.76 -4.99
N LEU A 3 -20.41 -3.36 -6.01
CA LEU A 3 -21.81 -3.08 -6.35
C LEU A 3 -22.79 -3.50 -5.25
N ILE A 4 -22.49 -4.58 -4.52
CA ILE A 4 -23.31 -5.00 -3.37
C ILE A 4 -23.20 -3.96 -2.26
N ILE A 5 -21.99 -3.50 -1.96
CA ILE A 5 -21.76 -2.44 -0.96
C ILE A 5 -22.49 -1.16 -1.35
N LEU A 6 -22.46 -0.76 -2.62
CA LEU A 6 -23.18 0.40 -3.11
C LEU A 6 -24.70 0.28 -2.86
N VAL A 7 -25.29 -0.88 -3.18
CA VAL A 7 -26.73 -1.12 -2.95
C VAL A 7 -27.06 -1.11 -1.45
N VAL A 8 -26.23 -1.76 -0.63
CA VAL A 8 -26.41 -1.77 0.84
C VAL A 8 -26.35 -0.34 1.39
N LEU A 9 -25.37 0.46 1.00
CA LEU A 9 -25.24 1.86 1.43
C LEU A 9 -26.45 2.68 0.97
N ALA A 10 -26.93 2.50 -0.26
CA ALA A 10 -28.13 3.18 -0.74
C ALA A 10 -29.36 2.85 0.12
N ILE A 11 -29.58 1.58 0.46
CA ILE A 11 -30.67 1.16 1.36
C ILE A 11 -30.52 1.81 2.73
N VAL A 12 -29.30 1.80 3.30
CA VAL A 12 -29.01 2.40 4.62
C VAL A 12 -29.33 3.90 4.60
N THR A 13 -28.91 4.66 3.55
CA THR A 13 -29.18 6.10 3.47
C THR A 13 -30.69 6.38 3.32
N VAL A 14 -31.45 5.55 2.60
CA VAL A 14 -32.90 5.67 2.51
C VAL A 14 -33.58 5.45 3.86
N ILE A 15 -33.17 4.43 4.60
CA ILE A 15 -33.70 4.13 5.94
C ILE A 15 -33.37 5.27 6.92
N MET A 16 -32.12 5.76 6.93
CA MET A 16 -31.70 6.85 7.80
C MET A 16 -32.45 8.14 7.50
N SER A 17 -32.62 8.47 6.22
CA SER A 17 -33.40 9.64 5.80
C SER A 17 -34.88 9.52 6.22
N ALA A 18 -35.48 8.34 6.06
CA ALA A 18 -36.86 8.09 6.49
C ALA A 18 -37.03 8.13 8.02
N SER A 19 -35.96 7.84 8.76
CA SER A 19 -35.93 7.93 10.23
C SER A 19 -35.65 9.33 10.77
N GLY A 20 -35.52 10.35 9.89
CA GLY A 20 -35.31 11.74 10.29
C GLY A 20 -33.90 12.06 10.77
N VAL A 21 -32.89 11.27 10.40
CA VAL A 21 -31.49 11.58 10.74
C VAL A 21 -31.04 12.83 9.97
N GLU A 22 -30.68 13.87 10.70
CA GLU A 22 -30.23 15.15 10.11
C GLU A 22 -28.92 14.94 9.30
N GLY A 23 -28.84 15.62 8.16
CA GLY A 23 -27.66 15.59 7.27
C GLY A 23 -27.58 14.37 6.33
N VAL A 24 -28.51 13.42 6.39
CA VAL A 24 -28.54 12.27 5.51
C VAL A 24 -29.71 12.39 4.51
N GLN A 25 -29.40 12.36 3.22
CA GLN A 25 -30.39 12.27 2.15
C GLN A 25 -30.48 10.83 1.63
N GLY A 26 -31.69 10.32 1.48
CA GLY A 26 -31.93 9.00 0.91
C GLY A 26 -31.49 8.93 -0.56
N ALA A 27 -30.72 7.93 -0.93
CA ALA A 27 -30.25 7.75 -2.28
C ALA A 27 -31.42 7.46 -3.23
N THR A 28 -31.46 8.14 -4.38
CA THR A 28 -32.42 7.85 -5.47
C THR A 28 -31.90 6.73 -6.37
N LEU A 29 -32.80 6.05 -7.06
CA LEU A 29 -32.42 5.00 -8.01
C LEU A 29 -31.44 5.54 -9.10
N SER A 30 -31.69 6.76 -9.56
CA SER A 30 -30.80 7.40 -10.55
C SER A 30 -29.38 7.58 -9.99
N GLN A 31 -29.26 8.05 -8.75
CA GLN A 31 -27.96 8.21 -8.10
C GLN A 31 -27.23 6.86 -7.93
N VAL A 32 -27.94 5.81 -7.55
CA VAL A 32 -27.35 4.46 -7.42
C VAL A 32 -26.82 3.95 -8.75
N LEU A 33 -27.58 4.14 -9.84
CA LEU A 33 -27.18 3.69 -11.18
C LEU A 33 -26.02 4.51 -11.76
N THR A 34 -25.94 5.80 -11.45
CA THR A 34 -24.89 6.69 -11.97
C THR A 34 -23.64 6.73 -11.08
N ALA A 35 -23.73 6.32 -9.81
CA ALA A 35 -22.63 6.34 -8.86
C ALA A 35 -21.35 5.64 -9.35
N PRO A 36 -21.41 4.46 -10.02
CA PRO A 36 -20.18 3.83 -10.56
C PRO A 36 -19.48 4.69 -11.62
N VAL A 37 -20.25 5.42 -12.44
CA VAL A 37 -19.70 6.30 -13.49
C VAL A 37 -19.02 7.50 -12.86
N PHE A 38 -19.67 8.16 -11.92
CA PHE A 38 -19.07 9.29 -11.21
C PHE A 38 -17.87 8.88 -10.37
N GLY A 39 -17.97 7.77 -9.63
CA GLY A 39 -16.84 7.24 -8.85
C GLY A 39 -15.62 6.91 -9.74
N PHE A 40 -15.86 6.39 -10.96
CA PHE A 40 -14.76 6.18 -11.92
C PHE A 40 -14.16 7.51 -12.41
N GLN A 41 -15.01 8.50 -12.70
CA GLN A 41 -14.54 9.83 -13.10
C GLN A 41 -13.71 10.51 -12.02
N ASP A 42 -14.14 10.41 -10.77
CA ASP A 42 -13.42 10.98 -9.62
C ASP A 42 -12.07 10.26 -9.39
N ALA A 43 -12.03 8.94 -9.60
CA ALA A 43 -10.84 8.11 -9.39
C ALA A 43 -9.93 8.01 -10.63
N ILE A 44 -10.26 8.63 -11.77
CA ILE A 44 -9.55 8.40 -13.04
C ILE A 44 -8.07 8.77 -12.96
N GLY A 45 -7.72 9.80 -12.20
CA GLY A 45 -6.32 10.19 -11.98
C GLY A 45 -5.51 9.11 -11.27
N VAL A 46 -6.10 8.49 -10.25
CA VAL A 46 -5.50 7.36 -9.52
C VAL A 46 -5.39 6.13 -10.42
N CYS A 47 -6.43 5.82 -11.18
CA CYS A 47 -6.43 4.70 -12.12
C CYS A 47 -5.32 4.85 -13.17
N LEU A 48 -5.17 6.03 -13.77
CA LEU A 48 -4.11 6.32 -14.74
C LEU A 48 -2.72 6.20 -14.11
N PHE A 49 -2.54 6.73 -12.90
CA PHE A 49 -1.28 6.61 -12.17
C PHE A 49 -0.90 5.14 -11.94
N VAL A 50 -1.83 4.32 -11.44
CA VAL A 50 -1.60 2.88 -11.23
C VAL A 50 -1.26 2.16 -12.52
N MET A 51 -1.96 2.47 -13.62
CA MET A 51 -1.69 1.85 -14.92
C MET A 51 -0.30 2.21 -15.45
N ILE A 52 0.10 3.48 -15.36
CA ILE A 52 1.42 3.96 -15.80
C ILE A 52 2.52 3.34 -14.91
N LEU A 53 2.33 3.35 -13.59
CA LEU A 53 3.27 2.75 -12.65
C LEU A 53 3.40 1.24 -12.87
N GLY A 54 2.29 0.53 -13.05
CA GLY A 54 2.29 -0.90 -13.36
C GLY A 54 3.02 -1.22 -14.67
N GLY A 55 2.81 -0.41 -15.72
CA GLY A 55 3.56 -0.53 -16.97
C GLY A 55 5.05 -0.28 -16.79
N PHE A 56 5.43 0.75 -16.05
CA PHE A 56 6.83 1.05 -15.72
C PHE A 56 7.49 -0.12 -14.95
N LEU A 57 6.84 -0.60 -13.88
CA LEU A 57 7.35 -1.71 -13.08
C LEU A 57 7.41 -3.01 -13.90
N GLY A 58 6.45 -3.24 -14.80
CA GLY A 58 6.49 -4.36 -15.75
C GLY A 58 7.75 -4.32 -16.61
N ILE A 59 8.09 -3.17 -17.18
CA ILE A 59 9.32 -3.00 -17.97
C ILE A 59 10.56 -3.25 -17.09
N VAL A 60 10.61 -2.68 -15.88
CA VAL A 60 11.73 -2.87 -14.96
C VAL A 60 11.90 -4.35 -14.59
N THR A 61 10.80 -5.08 -14.38
CA THR A 61 10.82 -6.51 -14.09
C THR A 61 11.32 -7.33 -15.30
N GLU A 62 10.84 -7.01 -16.52
CA GLU A 62 11.29 -7.67 -17.76
C GLU A 62 12.80 -7.44 -18.02
N THR A 63 13.37 -6.33 -17.59
CA THR A 63 14.83 -6.12 -17.70
C THR A 63 15.63 -7.00 -16.75
N GLY A 64 15.01 -7.66 -15.77
CA GLY A 64 15.68 -8.40 -14.73
C GLY A 64 16.52 -7.55 -13.77
N ALA A 65 16.38 -6.23 -13.83
CA ALA A 65 17.20 -5.31 -13.03
C ALA A 65 17.00 -5.49 -11.52
N LEU A 66 15.74 -5.72 -11.11
CA LEU A 66 15.41 -5.96 -9.70
C LEU A 66 15.98 -7.27 -9.21
N ASP A 67 15.84 -8.35 -9.99
CA ASP A 67 16.36 -9.66 -9.67
C ASP A 67 17.89 -9.65 -9.59
N ALA A 68 18.54 -9.00 -10.55
CA ALA A 68 19.99 -8.81 -10.56
C ALA A 68 20.47 -7.99 -9.35
N GLY A 69 19.74 -6.95 -8.97
CA GLY A 69 20.04 -6.11 -7.81
C GLY A 69 19.94 -6.90 -6.50
N ILE A 70 18.90 -7.69 -6.32
CA ILE A 70 18.74 -8.56 -5.14
C ILE A 70 19.81 -9.65 -5.13
N ALA A 71 20.07 -10.32 -6.24
CA ALA A 71 21.11 -11.32 -6.34
C ALA A 71 22.52 -10.76 -6.02
N ALA A 72 22.82 -9.57 -6.51
CA ALA A 72 24.07 -8.87 -6.19
C ALA A 72 24.19 -8.54 -4.71
N LEU A 73 23.10 -8.11 -4.07
CA LEU A 73 23.05 -7.83 -2.62
C LEU A 73 23.29 -9.10 -1.82
N VAL A 74 22.61 -10.20 -2.16
CA VAL A 74 22.79 -11.52 -1.52
C VAL A 74 24.24 -11.99 -1.66
N HIS A 75 24.80 -11.90 -2.85
CA HIS A 75 26.20 -12.31 -3.09
C HIS A 75 27.20 -11.47 -2.28
N LYS A 76 26.94 -10.15 -2.17
CA LYS A 76 27.79 -9.23 -1.40
C LYS A 76 27.75 -9.49 0.11
N LEU A 77 26.60 -9.97 0.62
CA LEU A 77 26.39 -10.24 2.05
C LEU A 77 26.65 -11.70 2.43
N LYS A 78 27.22 -12.51 1.52
CA LYS A 78 27.55 -13.91 1.76
C LYS A 78 28.46 -14.04 3.00
N GLY A 79 28.00 -14.81 3.99
CA GLY A 79 28.63 -14.91 5.31
C GLY A 79 28.02 -14.01 6.39
N ASN A 80 27.14 -13.06 6.03
CA ASN A 80 26.38 -12.22 6.93
C ASN A 80 24.90 -12.19 6.53
N GLU A 81 24.34 -13.36 6.24
CA GLU A 81 23.00 -13.50 5.67
C GLU A 81 21.92 -12.90 6.57
N LEU A 82 22.13 -12.89 7.90
CA LEU A 82 21.16 -12.30 8.85
C LEU A 82 20.94 -10.80 8.60
N VAL A 83 21.95 -10.08 8.09
CA VAL A 83 21.87 -8.65 7.76
C VAL A 83 21.03 -8.40 6.51
N LEU A 84 20.79 -9.44 5.70
CA LEU A 84 19.94 -9.35 4.50
C LEU A 84 18.50 -9.01 4.87
N ILE A 85 17.99 -9.55 5.99
CA ILE A 85 16.62 -9.33 6.46
C ILE A 85 16.31 -7.84 6.65
N PRO A 86 17.03 -7.11 7.53
CA PRO A 86 16.74 -5.70 7.75
C PRO A 86 16.97 -4.82 6.51
N ILE A 87 17.96 -5.15 5.68
CA ILE A 87 18.21 -4.39 4.45
C ILE A 87 17.04 -4.53 3.47
N LEU A 88 16.60 -5.75 3.20
CA LEU A 88 15.49 -5.98 2.27
C LEU A 88 14.18 -5.42 2.82
N MET A 89 13.88 -5.62 4.12
CA MET A 89 12.70 -5.03 4.74
C MET A 89 12.71 -3.50 4.65
N PHE A 90 13.86 -2.86 4.83
CA PHE A 90 14.01 -1.42 4.67
C PHE A 90 13.73 -0.99 3.22
N ILE A 91 14.29 -1.69 2.22
CA ILE A 91 14.06 -1.40 0.80
C ILE A 91 12.57 -1.50 0.45
N PHE A 92 11.90 -2.61 0.81
CA PHE A 92 10.47 -2.77 0.57
C PHE A 92 9.63 -1.73 1.32
N SER A 93 10.03 -1.36 2.54
CA SER A 93 9.29 -0.38 3.33
C SER A 93 9.37 1.04 2.74
N ILE A 94 10.46 1.40 2.06
CA ILE A 94 10.55 2.67 1.32
C ILE A 94 9.48 2.70 0.21
N GLY A 95 9.35 1.64 -0.57
CA GLY A 95 8.29 1.54 -1.58
C GLY A 95 6.90 1.65 -0.96
N GLY A 96 6.66 0.94 0.15
CA GLY A 96 5.39 1.01 0.88
C GLY A 96 5.05 2.41 1.39
N THR A 97 6.00 3.12 2.02
CA THR A 97 5.74 4.43 2.62
C THR A 97 5.64 5.57 1.61
N THR A 98 6.26 5.41 0.44
CA THR A 98 6.27 6.45 -0.60
C THR A 98 5.08 6.38 -1.54
N TYR A 99 4.87 5.28 -2.21
CA TYR A 99 3.78 5.13 -3.19
C TYR A 99 2.77 4.02 -2.87
N GLY A 100 2.89 3.38 -1.69
CA GLY A 100 1.94 2.35 -1.27
C GLY A 100 2.20 0.98 -1.89
N MET A 101 3.48 0.64 -2.18
CA MET A 101 3.87 -0.63 -2.77
C MET A 101 3.26 -1.82 -2.03
N CYS A 102 2.41 -2.57 -2.72
CA CYS A 102 1.73 -3.75 -2.19
C CYS A 102 1.64 -4.86 -3.24
N GLU A 103 0.86 -4.64 -4.29
CA GLU A 103 0.61 -5.60 -5.36
C GLU A 103 1.87 -5.89 -6.18
N GLU A 104 2.73 -4.92 -6.35
CA GLU A 104 4.00 -5.01 -7.07
C GLU A 104 5.02 -5.89 -6.35
N THR A 105 4.77 -6.22 -5.09
CA THR A 105 5.63 -7.13 -4.33
C THR A 105 5.44 -8.60 -4.70
N VAL A 106 4.33 -8.97 -5.36
CA VAL A 106 3.96 -10.36 -5.65
C VAL A 106 5.07 -11.16 -6.33
N PRO A 107 5.78 -10.67 -7.36
CA PRO A 107 6.87 -11.41 -8.00
C PRO A 107 8.04 -11.72 -7.05
N PHE A 108 8.27 -10.87 -6.06
CA PHE A 108 9.40 -11.01 -5.14
C PHE A 108 9.24 -12.12 -4.11
N TYR A 109 8.01 -12.61 -3.86
CA TYR A 109 7.79 -13.69 -2.89
C TYR A 109 8.53 -14.96 -3.28
N LEU A 110 8.43 -15.39 -4.54
CA LEU A 110 9.14 -16.58 -5.02
C LEU A 110 10.66 -16.38 -5.03
N LEU A 111 11.11 -15.20 -5.48
CA LEU A 111 12.53 -14.87 -5.53
C LEU A 111 13.13 -14.86 -4.12
N LEU A 112 12.52 -14.16 -3.17
CA LEU A 112 13.06 -14.05 -1.82
C LEU A 112 12.88 -15.33 -1.01
N ALA A 113 11.81 -16.10 -1.22
CA ALA A 113 11.69 -17.41 -0.60
C ALA A 113 12.86 -18.32 -1.03
N ALA A 114 13.14 -18.40 -2.32
CA ALA A 114 14.27 -19.17 -2.83
C ALA A 114 15.63 -18.64 -2.32
N THR A 115 15.80 -17.31 -2.30
CA THR A 115 17.01 -16.63 -1.83
C THR A 115 17.27 -16.91 -0.35
N MET A 116 16.23 -16.79 0.50
CA MET A 116 16.34 -17.02 1.95
C MET A 116 16.64 -18.50 2.25
N VAL A 117 16.02 -19.43 1.52
CA VAL A 117 16.36 -20.86 1.64
C VAL A 117 17.81 -21.11 1.24
N ALA A 118 18.30 -20.51 0.16
CA ALA A 118 19.71 -20.62 -0.24
C ALA A 118 20.69 -20.00 0.78
N ALA A 119 20.23 -19.00 1.54
CA ALA A 119 20.97 -18.34 2.62
C ALA A 119 20.87 -19.11 3.96
N GLY A 120 20.17 -20.24 4.03
CA GLY A 120 20.02 -21.07 5.22
C GLY A 120 18.83 -20.71 6.13
N PHE A 121 17.94 -19.83 5.69
CA PHE A 121 16.67 -19.53 6.34
C PHE A 121 15.54 -20.41 5.76
N ASP A 122 14.33 -20.23 6.28
CA ASP A 122 13.14 -20.85 5.71
C ASP A 122 12.46 -19.96 4.65
N SER A 123 11.55 -20.53 3.89
CA SER A 123 10.78 -19.80 2.88
C SER A 123 9.80 -18.79 3.50
N LEU A 124 9.36 -19.03 4.75
CA LEU A 124 8.49 -18.14 5.48
C LEU A 124 9.19 -16.83 5.83
N THR A 125 10.48 -16.90 6.18
CA THR A 125 11.33 -15.71 6.38
C THR A 125 11.37 -14.85 5.11
N GLY A 126 11.53 -15.47 3.93
CA GLY A 126 11.49 -14.75 2.66
C GLY A 126 10.15 -14.05 2.41
N ALA A 127 9.06 -14.75 2.64
CA ALA A 127 7.72 -14.17 2.53
C ALA A 127 7.47 -13.05 3.56
N ALA A 128 7.92 -13.23 4.81
CA ALA A 128 7.79 -12.23 5.87
C ALA A 128 8.58 -10.95 5.56
N VAL A 129 9.78 -11.07 4.99
CA VAL A 129 10.59 -9.90 4.58
C VAL A 129 9.83 -9.03 3.58
N VAL A 130 9.20 -9.63 2.57
CA VAL A 130 8.42 -8.90 1.57
C VAL A 130 7.17 -8.31 2.20
N LEU A 131 6.34 -9.15 2.81
CA LEU A 131 5.03 -8.77 3.33
C LEU A 131 5.12 -7.72 4.42
N LEU A 132 5.96 -7.98 5.43
CA LEU A 132 6.10 -7.06 6.57
C LEU A 132 6.93 -5.83 6.18
N GLY A 133 7.94 -5.99 5.31
CA GLY A 133 8.70 -4.85 4.79
C GLY A 133 7.79 -3.85 4.09
N ALA A 134 7.07 -4.26 3.06
CA ALA A 134 6.13 -3.39 2.34
C ALA A 134 4.98 -2.91 3.24
N GLY A 135 4.40 -3.83 4.03
CA GLY A 135 3.25 -3.53 4.89
C GLY A 135 3.51 -2.47 5.95
N VAL A 136 4.66 -2.50 6.63
CA VAL A 136 5.02 -1.43 7.61
C VAL A 136 5.30 -0.10 6.91
N GLY A 137 5.80 -0.15 5.66
CA GLY A 137 5.93 1.05 4.84
C GLY A 137 4.56 1.67 4.55
N VAL A 138 3.62 0.88 4.06
CA VAL A 138 2.23 1.31 3.79
C VAL A 138 1.55 1.80 5.06
N MET A 139 1.80 1.20 6.21
CA MET A 139 1.27 1.68 7.49
C MET A 139 1.80 3.07 7.85
N GLY A 140 3.05 3.37 7.54
CA GLY A 140 3.62 4.71 7.73
C GLY A 140 3.10 5.74 6.73
N SER A 141 2.91 5.36 5.48
CA SER A 141 2.31 6.16 4.39
C SER A 141 2.72 7.63 4.39
N THR A 142 4.02 7.93 4.42
CA THR A 142 4.53 9.29 4.59
C THR A 142 4.06 10.25 3.49
N VAL A 143 4.11 9.81 2.23
CA VAL A 143 3.70 10.58 1.04
C VAL A 143 2.86 9.72 0.08
N ASN A 144 2.34 8.61 0.57
CA ASN A 144 1.55 7.66 -0.20
C ASN A 144 0.29 8.33 -0.78
N PRO A 145 0.16 8.45 -2.10
CA PRO A 145 -0.96 9.12 -2.74
C PRO A 145 -2.28 8.37 -2.53
N PHE A 146 -2.25 7.04 -2.42
CA PHE A 146 -3.45 6.21 -2.29
C PHE A 146 -4.06 6.22 -0.90
N ALA A 147 -3.26 6.47 0.15
CA ALA A 147 -3.76 6.54 1.51
C ALA A 147 -3.82 8.00 1.98
N VAL A 148 -2.67 8.62 2.21
CA VAL A 148 -2.59 9.99 2.77
C VAL A 148 -3.04 11.02 1.74
N GLY A 149 -2.65 10.88 0.46
CA GLY A 149 -3.06 11.82 -0.59
C GLY A 149 -4.57 11.93 -0.71
N VAL A 150 -5.26 10.80 -0.90
CA VAL A 150 -6.73 10.77 -1.01
C VAL A 150 -7.41 11.30 0.25
N ALA A 151 -6.89 10.97 1.44
CA ALA A 151 -7.46 11.46 2.70
C ALA A 151 -7.31 12.98 2.85
N VAL A 152 -6.15 13.53 2.49
CA VAL A 152 -5.89 14.98 2.51
C VAL A 152 -6.78 15.72 1.51
N ASP A 153 -6.90 15.18 0.28
CA ASP A 153 -7.75 15.78 -0.76
C ASP A 153 -9.23 15.78 -0.35
N ALA A 154 -9.72 14.70 0.26
CA ALA A 154 -11.08 14.62 0.77
C ALA A 154 -11.35 15.65 1.88
N LEU A 155 -10.41 15.82 2.81
CA LEU A 155 -10.53 16.82 3.90
C LEU A 155 -10.49 18.25 3.35
N ASN A 156 -9.59 18.54 2.42
CA ASN A 156 -9.50 19.85 1.77
C ASN A 156 -10.81 20.17 0.99
N GLY A 157 -11.42 19.16 0.36
CA GLY A 157 -12.68 19.29 -0.37
C GLY A 157 -13.86 19.72 0.48
N ILE A 158 -13.84 19.42 1.79
CA ILE A 158 -14.85 19.86 2.77
C ILE A 158 -14.40 21.08 3.60
N GLY A 159 -13.32 21.75 3.20
CA GLY A 159 -12.82 22.97 3.84
C GLY A 159 -12.00 22.75 5.12
N VAL A 160 -11.62 21.52 5.43
CA VAL A 160 -10.72 21.21 6.56
C VAL A 160 -9.28 21.32 6.09
N SER A 161 -8.57 22.35 6.58
CA SER A 161 -7.14 22.51 6.27
C SER A 161 -6.29 21.51 7.07
N VAL A 162 -5.41 20.82 6.39
CA VAL A 162 -4.55 19.79 6.98
C VAL A 162 -3.09 20.24 6.92
N ASN A 163 -2.36 20.07 8.02
CA ASN A 163 -0.93 20.35 8.04
C ASN A 163 -0.17 19.12 7.54
N GLN A 164 0.23 19.14 6.27
CA GLN A 164 0.98 18.05 5.64
C GLN A 164 2.30 17.73 6.35
N GLY A 165 2.98 18.73 6.91
CA GLY A 165 4.23 18.50 7.64
C GLY A 165 4.03 17.63 8.88
N ILE A 166 2.94 17.83 9.61
CA ILE A 166 2.59 17.00 10.78
C ILE A 166 2.24 15.58 10.35
N ILE A 167 1.48 15.42 9.27
CA ILE A 167 1.11 14.09 8.75
C ILE A 167 2.37 13.32 8.33
N ILE A 168 3.28 13.94 7.58
CA ILE A 168 4.53 13.31 7.16
C ILE A 168 5.37 12.94 8.38
N ALA A 169 5.51 13.83 9.36
CA ALA A 169 6.27 13.55 10.58
C ALA A 169 5.70 12.38 11.37
N LEU A 170 4.38 12.32 11.55
CA LEU A 170 3.70 11.17 12.18
C LEU A 170 3.90 9.89 11.37
N GLY A 171 3.76 9.96 10.05
CA GLY A 171 3.99 8.84 9.15
C GLY A 171 5.41 8.28 9.28
N VAL A 172 6.42 9.15 9.31
CA VAL A 172 7.82 8.74 9.51
C VAL A 172 8.03 8.04 10.86
N ILE A 173 7.45 8.58 11.95
CA ILE A 173 7.56 7.97 13.27
C ILE A 173 6.91 6.57 13.27
N ILE A 174 5.68 6.45 12.76
CA ILE A 174 4.96 5.19 12.67
C ILE A 174 5.75 4.19 11.82
N TRP A 175 6.24 4.62 10.66
CA TRP A 175 7.03 3.79 9.77
C TRP A 175 8.27 3.23 10.46
N LEU A 176 9.12 4.09 11.03
CA LEU A 176 10.39 3.67 11.62
C LEU A 176 10.19 2.76 12.85
N VAL A 177 9.23 3.09 13.71
CA VAL A 177 8.90 2.27 14.90
C VAL A 177 8.38 0.89 14.47
N SER A 178 7.45 0.86 13.53
CA SER A 178 6.88 -0.40 13.04
C SER A 178 7.89 -1.24 12.29
N LEU A 179 8.78 -0.61 11.50
CA LEU A 179 9.86 -1.29 10.82
C LEU A 179 10.83 -1.93 11.81
N ALA A 180 11.23 -1.21 12.84
CA ALA A 180 12.12 -1.75 13.88
C ALA A 180 11.49 -2.97 14.59
N ILE A 181 10.21 -2.88 14.95
CA ILE A 181 9.46 -3.99 15.55
C ILE A 181 9.40 -5.19 14.60
N ALA A 182 9.05 -4.96 13.32
CA ALA A 182 8.94 -6.02 12.33
C ALA A 182 10.29 -6.70 12.05
N ILE A 183 11.39 -5.93 11.95
CA ILE A 183 12.73 -6.49 11.79
C ILE A 183 13.08 -7.40 12.97
N VAL A 184 12.88 -6.94 14.21
CA VAL A 184 13.15 -7.74 15.42
C VAL A 184 12.30 -9.02 15.42
N PHE A 185 11.05 -8.93 14.97
CA PHE A 185 10.14 -10.08 14.88
C PHE A 185 10.64 -11.12 13.87
N VAL A 186 11.04 -10.69 12.67
CA VAL A 186 11.48 -11.59 11.59
C VAL A 186 12.87 -12.21 11.89
N MET A 187 13.72 -11.50 12.63
CA MET A 187 15.06 -11.98 13.00
C MET A 187 15.09 -12.95 14.19
N ARG A 188 13.94 -13.16 14.86
CA ARG A 188 13.81 -14.10 15.99
C ARG A 188 13.48 -15.50 15.54
#